data_0537b3987735f9d0b6d0a6fb9354f185
#
_entry.id   0537b3987735f9d0b6d0a6fb9354f185
#
_cell.length_a   1.000
_cell.length_b   1.000
_cell.length_c   1.000
_cell.angle_alpha   90.00
_cell.angle_beta   90.00
_cell.angle_gamma   90.00
#
_symmetry.space_group_name_H-M   'P 1'
#
loop_
_entity.id
_entity.type
_entity.pdbx_description
1 polymer ?
#
loop_
_entity_poly.entity_id
_entity_poly.type
_entity_poly.pdbx_seq_one_letter_code
_entity_poly.pdbx_strand_id
1 'polypeptide(L)'
;NITVGIIMGSSSDLPTMREASVELERFGVAHEVRVISAHRSPVRMVEYAKTAADRGLSVVIAGAGGAAHLPGMVASLTTLPVIGVPIATRNLGGVDSLHSIVQMPGGVPVATMSIGGARNAGLLAVRILAVSDERLAALLVEDQMVLEQHAVAQDDEVRAEFDSSLGADQRAT
;
A
#
# COMPACT_ATOMS: atom_id res chain seq x y z
N ASN A 1 17.70 -2.88 -11.35
CA ASN A 1 17.73 -3.63 -10.09
C ASN A 1 16.38 -3.53 -9.41
N ILE A 2 15.90 -4.61 -8.78
CA ILE A 2 14.67 -4.63 -7.98
C ILE A 2 14.91 -3.83 -6.71
N THR A 3 14.00 -2.87 -6.40
CA THR A 3 14.12 -1.96 -5.24
C THR A 3 13.03 -2.13 -4.21
N VAL A 4 11.87 -2.70 -4.57
CA VAL A 4 10.75 -2.93 -3.66
C VAL A 4 10.37 -4.40 -3.65
N GLY A 5 10.19 -4.98 -2.46
CA GLY A 5 9.64 -6.31 -2.30
C GLY A 5 8.18 -6.24 -1.86
N ILE A 6 7.27 -6.82 -2.65
CA ILE A 6 5.87 -7.03 -2.26
C ILE A 6 5.74 -8.48 -1.81
N ILE A 7 5.41 -8.68 -0.55
CA ILE A 7 5.23 -10.02 0.02
C ILE A 7 3.84 -10.18 0.65
N MET A 8 3.34 -11.41 0.65
CA MET A 8 2.03 -11.74 1.21
C MET A 8 2.02 -13.13 1.84
N GLY A 9 1.15 -13.35 2.81
CA GLY A 9 1.06 -14.61 3.54
C GLY A 9 0.45 -15.77 2.76
N SER A 10 -0.34 -15.46 1.74
CA SER A 10 -1.06 -16.42 0.89
C SER A 10 -1.29 -15.85 -0.51
N SER A 11 -1.44 -16.72 -1.50
CA SER A 11 -1.86 -16.33 -2.85
C SER A 11 -3.28 -15.73 -2.89
N SER A 12 -4.11 -16.01 -1.89
CA SER A 12 -5.44 -15.38 -1.72
C SER A 12 -5.37 -13.88 -1.50
N ASP A 13 -4.23 -13.35 -1.06
CA ASP A 13 -4.02 -11.92 -0.81
C ASP A 13 -3.63 -11.17 -2.10
N LEU A 14 -3.28 -11.90 -3.16
CA LEU A 14 -2.79 -11.32 -4.41
C LEU A 14 -3.76 -10.31 -5.05
N PRO A 15 -5.09 -10.50 -5.08
CA PRO A 15 -6.00 -9.51 -5.66
C PRO A 15 -5.83 -8.13 -5.02
N THR A 16 -5.71 -8.05 -3.69
CA THR A 16 -5.44 -6.81 -2.98
C THR A 16 -4.01 -6.31 -3.23
N MET A 17 -3.00 -7.18 -3.06
CA MET A 17 -1.60 -6.78 -3.14
C MET A 17 -1.15 -6.40 -4.55
N ARG A 18 -1.86 -6.84 -5.59
CA ARG A 18 -1.64 -6.42 -6.99
C ARG A 18 -1.74 -4.92 -7.17
N GLU A 19 -2.59 -4.22 -6.41
CA GLU A 19 -2.71 -2.77 -6.50
C GLU A 19 -1.41 -2.03 -6.16
N ALA A 20 -0.61 -2.57 -5.23
CA ALA A 20 0.72 -2.03 -4.96
C ALA A 20 1.68 -2.22 -6.15
N SER A 21 1.62 -3.37 -6.82
CA SER A 21 2.41 -3.64 -8.02
C SER A 21 2.06 -2.67 -9.15
N VAL A 22 0.78 -2.50 -9.43
CA VAL A 22 0.29 -1.56 -10.46
C VAL A 22 0.75 -0.13 -10.16
N GLU A 23 0.70 0.30 -8.90
CA GLU A 23 1.16 1.62 -8.53
C GLU A 23 2.68 1.80 -8.71
N LEU A 24 3.49 0.80 -8.32
CA LEU A 24 4.93 0.82 -8.58
C LEU A 24 5.27 0.83 -10.06
N GLU A 25 4.55 0.06 -10.88
CA GLU A 25 4.69 0.05 -12.34
C GLU A 25 4.43 1.43 -12.95
N ARG A 26 3.39 2.12 -12.48
CA ARG A 26 3.02 3.48 -12.93
C ARG A 26 4.16 4.49 -12.73
N PHE A 27 4.94 4.35 -11.67
CA PHE A 27 6.12 5.19 -11.40
C PHE A 27 7.43 4.60 -11.97
N GLY A 28 7.38 3.48 -12.67
CA GLY A 28 8.56 2.81 -13.22
C GLY A 28 9.51 2.28 -12.15
N VAL A 29 8.97 1.83 -11.01
CA VAL A 29 9.75 1.26 -9.91
C VAL A 29 9.83 -0.26 -10.05
N ALA A 30 11.04 -0.77 -10.17
CA ALA A 30 11.28 -2.21 -10.28
C ALA A 30 11.02 -2.92 -8.95
N HIS A 31 10.23 -3.99 -8.97
CA HIS A 31 9.80 -4.70 -7.77
C HIS A 31 9.67 -6.21 -8.01
N GLU A 32 9.62 -6.97 -6.93
CA GLU A 32 9.26 -8.39 -6.95
C GLU A 32 7.96 -8.62 -6.18
N VAL A 33 7.22 -9.67 -6.55
CA VAL A 33 5.99 -10.09 -5.85
C VAL A 33 6.14 -11.55 -5.41
N ARG A 34 6.03 -11.82 -4.11
CA ARG A 34 6.28 -13.15 -3.54
C ARG A 34 5.23 -13.56 -2.50
N VAL A 35 4.95 -14.85 -2.43
CA VAL A 35 4.23 -15.45 -1.29
C VAL A 35 5.26 -15.92 -0.26
N ILE A 36 5.24 -15.29 0.91
CA ILE A 36 6.14 -15.58 2.04
C ILE A 36 5.27 -15.74 3.29
N SER A 37 4.95 -16.97 3.66
CA SER A 37 4.08 -17.22 4.81
C SER A 37 4.88 -17.25 6.12
N ALA A 38 4.59 -16.34 7.04
CA ALA A 38 5.23 -16.32 8.36
C ALA A 38 4.96 -17.60 9.18
N HIS A 39 3.75 -18.14 9.09
CA HIS A 39 3.34 -19.29 9.90
C HIS A 39 3.64 -20.64 9.25
N ARG A 40 3.58 -20.73 7.90
CA ARG A 40 3.72 -22.00 7.18
C ARG A 40 5.12 -22.21 6.59
N SER A 41 5.91 -21.14 6.44
CA SER A 41 7.31 -21.19 5.99
C SER A 41 8.18 -20.19 6.75
N PRO A 42 8.28 -20.31 8.10
CA PRO A 42 8.94 -19.30 8.92
C PRO A 42 10.43 -19.14 8.59
N VAL A 43 11.15 -20.23 8.30
CA VAL A 43 12.57 -20.18 7.93
C VAL A 43 12.76 -19.35 6.65
N ARG A 44 11.93 -19.55 5.64
CA ARG A 44 11.96 -18.79 4.39
C ARG A 44 11.64 -17.29 4.61
N MET A 45 10.74 -16.99 5.54
CA MET A 45 10.41 -15.62 5.90
C MET A 45 11.61 -14.94 6.57
N VAL A 46 12.28 -15.62 7.51
CA VAL A 46 13.51 -15.12 8.16
C VAL A 46 14.61 -14.87 7.14
N GLU A 47 14.86 -15.80 6.24
CA GLU A 47 15.85 -15.65 5.17
C GLU A 47 15.51 -14.47 4.26
N TYR A 48 14.26 -14.36 3.82
CA TYR A 48 13.81 -13.25 2.99
C TYR A 48 14.09 -11.89 3.65
N ALA A 49 13.70 -11.73 4.90
CA ALA A 49 13.85 -10.48 5.62
C ALA A 49 15.33 -10.11 5.86
N LYS A 50 16.15 -11.06 6.24
CA LYS A 50 17.58 -10.86 6.52
C LYS A 50 18.40 -10.54 5.27
N THR A 51 18.04 -11.09 4.12
CA THR A 51 18.76 -10.89 2.86
C THR A 51 18.19 -9.76 2.00
N ALA A 52 17.08 -9.15 2.40
CA ALA A 52 16.38 -8.15 1.61
C ALA A 52 17.28 -6.97 1.20
N ALA A 53 17.99 -6.38 2.15
CA ALA A 53 18.91 -5.26 1.90
C ALA A 53 20.07 -5.66 0.99
N ASP A 54 20.70 -6.82 1.24
CA ASP A 54 21.83 -7.32 0.44
C ASP A 54 21.43 -7.64 -1.01
N ARG A 55 20.14 -7.99 -1.24
CA ARG A 55 19.58 -8.18 -2.59
C ARG A 55 19.24 -6.86 -3.30
N GLY A 56 19.42 -5.72 -2.65
CA GLY A 56 19.19 -4.40 -3.22
C GLY A 56 17.81 -3.84 -2.98
N LEU A 57 16.97 -4.47 -2.14
CA LEU A 57 15.69 -3.90 -1.75
C LEU A 57 15.89 -2.67 -0.85
N SER A 58 15.06 -1.68 -1.02
CA SER A 58 15.02 -0.45 -0.22
C SER A 58 13.75 -0.34 0.63
N VAL A 59 12.68 -1.02 0.23
CA VAL A 59 11.38 -1.03 0.92
C VAL A 59 10.75 -2.41 0.80
N VAL A 60 10.07 -2.87 1.86
CA VAL A 60 9.24 -4.07 1.83
C VAL A 60 7.79 -3.69 2.09
N ILE A 61 6.88 -4.10 1.20
CA ILE A 61 5.43 -4.02 1.39
C ILE A 61 4.93 -5.41 1.75
N ALA A 62 4.33 -5.57 2.91
CA ALA A 62 3.88 -6.86 3.42
C ALA A 62 2.38 -6.86 3.69
N GLY A 63 1.63 -7.72 2.99
CA GLY A 63 0.20 -7.94 3.19
C GLY A 63 -0.07 -9.19 4.01
N ALA A 64 -0.99 -9.10 4.96
CA ALA A 64 -1.39 -10.24 5.77
C ALA A 64 -2.82 -10.07 6.31
N GLY A 65 -3.54 -11.19 6.49
CA GLY A 65 -4.90 -11.23 7.00
C GLY A 65 -5.03 -12.08 8.27
N GLY A 66 -6.03 -11.76 9.10
CA GLY A 66 -6.30 -12.44 10.35
C GLY A 66 -5.22 -12.21 11.41
N ALA A 67 -4.55 -13.26 11.85
CA ALA A 67 -3.30 -13.20 12.62
C ALA A 67 -2.17 -12.69 11.70
N ALA A 68 -2.20 -11.41 11.39
CA ALA A 68 -1.41 -10.77 10.36
C ALA A 68 0.02 -10.43 10.85
N HIS A 69 0.79 -11.45 11.20
CA HIS A 69 2.11 -11.30 11.84
C HIS A 69 3.24 -10.99 10.85
N LEU A 70 3.06 -11.26 9.56
CA LEU A 70 4.13 -11.14 8.56
C LEU A 70 4.82 -9.77 8.54
N PRO A 71 4.11 -8.62 8.51
CA PRO A 71 4.77 -7.31 8.46
C PRO A 71 5.67 -7.06 9.69
N GLY A 72 5.15 -7.32 10.90
CA GLY A 72 5.90 -7.12 12.14
C GLY A 72 7.08 -8.07 12.28
N MET A 73 6.93 -9.33 11.88
CA MET A 73 8.02 -10.30 11.91
C MET A 73 9.14 -9.92 10.93
N VAL A 74 8.80 -9.48 9.74
CA VAL A 74 9.80 -8.98 8.77
C VAL A 74 10.48 -7.72 9.30
N ALA A 75 9.73 -6.76 9.85
CA ALA A 75 10.28 -5.52 10.40
C ALA A 75 11.26 -5.77 11.57
N SER A 76 11.09 -6.85 12.31
CA SER A 76 12.01 -7.25 13.39
C SER A 76 13.35 -7.81 12.89
N LEU A 77 13.46 -8.15 11.61
CA LEU A 77 14.61 -8.87 11.00
C LEU A 77 15.35 -8.04 9.94
N THR A 78 14.85 -6.87 9.60
CA THR A 78 15.46 -5.96 8.61
C THR A 78 15.45 -4.52 9.14
N THR A 79 16.40 -3.71 8.68
CA THR A 79 16.41 -2.27 8.92
C THR A 79 15.72 -1.48 7.81
N LEU A 80 15.24 -2.15 6.76
CA LEU A 80 14.48 -1.51 5.69
C LEU A 80 13.12 -1.03 6.20
N PRO A 81 12.57 0.06 5.64
CA PRO A 81 11.18 0.43 5.86
C PRO A 81 10.24 -0.72 5.49
N VAL A 82 9.32 -1.08 6.40
CA VAL A 82 8.28 -2.07 6.17
C VAL A 82 6.92 -1.39 6.21
N ILE A 83 6.16 -1.57 5.13
CA ILE A 83 4.80 -1.06 4.97
C ILE A 83 3.84 -2.23 5.11
N GLY A 84 2.94 -2.18 6.09
CA GLY A 84 1.96 -3.22 6.35
C GLY A 84 0.61 -2.93 5.69
N VAL A 85 0.07 -3.92 5.00
CA VAL A 85 -1.26 -3.86 4.39
C VAL A 85 -2.17 -4.87 5.08
N PRO A 86 -3.15 -4.41 5.89
CA PRO A 86 -4.16 -5.30 6.45
C PRO A 86 -5.06 -5.82 5.35
N ILE A 87 -5.19 -7.15 5.25
CA ILE A 87 -6.08 -7.81 4.28
C ILE A 87 -7.44 -8.04 4.92
N ALA A 88 -8.51 -7.74 4.18
CA ALA A 88 -9.86 -7.99 4.64
C ALA A 88 -10.10 -9.48 4.92
N THR A 89 -10.78 -9.78 6.03
CA THR A 89 -11.10 -11.15 6.46
C THR A 89 -12.61 -11.37 6.44
N ARG A 90 -13.03 -12.63 6.24
CA ARG A 90 -14.42 -13.00 6.14
C ARG A 90 -15.23 -12.68 7.41
N ASN A 91 -14.64 -12.89 8.58
CA ASN A 91 -15.36 -12.81 9.85
C ASN A 91 -15.35 -11.42 10.47
N LEU A 92 -14.22 -10.68 10.35
CA LEU A 92 -14.01 -9.40 11.03
C LEU A 92 -13.70 -8.26 10.05
N GLY A 93 -13.87 -8.47 8.73
CA GLY A 93 -13.71 -7.41 7.73
C GLY A 93 -12.29 -6.82 7.63
N GLY A 94 -11.30 -7.44 8.28
CA GLY A 94 -9.91 -6.97 8.31
C GLY A 94 -9.51 -6.18 9.55
N VAL A 95 -10.44 -5.96 10.52
CA VAL A 95 -10.12 -5.28 11.79
C VAL A 95 -9.11 -6.11 12.59
N ASP A 96 -9.23 -7.42 12.58
CA ASP A 96 -8.25 -8.37 13.12
C ASP A 96 -6.87 -8.21 12.49
N SER A 97 -6.81 -8.10 11.16
CA SER A 97 -5.58 -7.85 10.41
C SER A 97 -4.95 -6.50 10.78
N LEU A 98 -5.77 -5.44 10.84
CA LEU A 98 -5.33 -4.10 11.21
C LEU A 98 -4.73 -4.08 12.61
N HIS A 99 -5.41 -4.63 13.61
CA HIS A 99 -4.90 -4.68 14.98
C HIS A 99 -3.62 -5.50 15.11
N SER A 100 -3.51 -6.61 14.38
CA SER A 100 -2.29 -7.44 14.36
C SER A 100 -1.07 -6.71 13.81
N ILE A 101 -1.27 -5.77 12.87
CA ILE A 101 -0.19 -5.08 12.17
C ILE A 101 0.18 -3.75 12.87
N VAL A 102 -0.83 -2.97 13.29
CA VAL A 102 -0.61 -1.58 13.73
C VAL A 102 -0.03 -1.47 15.13
N GLN A 103 -0.32 -2.39 16.06
CA GLN A 103 0.08 -2.34 17.45
C GLN A 103 1.49 -2.92 17.65
N MET A 104 2.49 -2.31 17.03
CA MET A 104 3.88 -2.73 17.12
C MET A 104 4.55 -2.24 18.41
N PRO A 105 5.48 -3.05 18.99
CA PRO A 105 6.27 -2.62 20.14
C PRO A 105 7.25 -1.51 19.77
N GLY A 106 7.66 -0.73 20.77
CA GLY A 106 8.73 0.27 20.60
C GLY A 106 10.01 -0.36 20.02
N GLY A 107 10.60 0.29 19.02
CA GLY A 107 11.82 -0.18 18.36
C GLY A 107 11.61 -1.03 17.10
N VAL A 108 10.39 -1.50 16.81
CA VAL A 108 10.06 -2.28 15.60
C VAL A 108 8.90 -1.63 14.86
N PRO A 109 9.15 -0.58 14.06
CA PRO A 109 8.08 0.16 13.37
C PRO A 109 7.58 -0.58 12.13
N VAL A 110 6.25 -0.50 11.89
CA VAL A 110 5.59 -0.85 10.64
C VAL A 110 4.69 0.30 10.23
N ALA A 111 4.87 0.84 9.02
CA ALA A 111 3.99 1.86 8.45
C ALA A 111 2.69 1.20 7.98
N THR A 112 1.66 1.21 8.81
CA THR A 112 0.41 0.48 8.55
C THR A 112 -0.54 1.30 7.69
N MET A 113 -0.98 0.72 6.58
CA MET A 113 -1.99 1.29 5.69
C MET A 113 -3.41 0.97 6.16
N SER A 114 -4.41 1.54 5.52
CA SER A 114 -5.81 1.15 5.71
C SER A 114 -6.06 -0.30 5.29
N ILE A 115 -7.16 -0.89 5.75
CA ILE A 115 -7.59 -2.22 5.31
C ILE A 115 -7.76 -2.21 3.79
N GLY A 116 -7.10 -3.12 3.10
CA GLY A 116 -7.07 -3.18 1.63
C GLY A 116 -6.24 -2.09 0.95
N GLY A 117 -5.51 -1.26 1.70
CA GLY A 117 -4.81 -0.08 1.19
C GLY A 117 -3.49 -0.35 0.45
N ALA A 118 -3.44 -1.38 -0.39
CA ALA A 118 -2.22 -1.77 -1.11
C ALA A 118 -1.77 -0.73 -2.14
N ARG A 119 -2.70 -0.03 -2.79
CA ARG A 119 -2.36 1.09 -3.68
C ARG A 119 -1.56 2.17 -2.95
N ASN A 120 -2.05 2.61 -1.79
CA ASN A 120 -1.35 3.59 -0.97
C ASN A 120 -0.04 3.06 -0.40
N ALA A 121 0.08 1.75 -0.16
CA ALA A 121 1.36 1.14 0.20
C ALA A 121 2.39 1.28 -0.92
N GLY A 122 2.00 1.03 -2.18
CA GLY A 122 2.83 1.27 -3.36
C GLY A 122 3.25 2.73 -3.47
N LEU A 123 2.30 3.66 -3.33
CA LEU A 123 2.58 5.11 -3.38
C LEU A 123 3.50 5.56 -2.24
N LEU A 124 3.34 5.03 -1.02
CA LEU A 124 4.23 5.34 0.10
C LEU A 124 5.66 4.83 -0.17
N ALA A 125 5.81 3.64 -0.76
CA ALA A 125 7.11 3.13 -1.17
C ALA A 125 7.77 4.06 -2.21
N VAL A 126 7.02 4.55 -3.20
CA VAL A 126 7.51 5.55 -4.16
C VAL A 126 7.97 6.82 -3.45
N ARG A 127 7.18 7.34 -2.49
CA ARG A 127 7.56 8.54 -1.70
C ARG A 127 8.82 8.34 -0.88
N ILE A 128 9.02 7.16 -0.29
CA ILE A 128 10.26 6.82 0.43
C ILE A 128 11.46 6.86 -0.51
N LEU A 129 11.33 6.26 -1.70
CA LEU A 129 12.40 6.26 -2.71
C LEU A 129 12.68 7.65 -3.27
N ALA A 130 11.65 8.47 -3.44
CA ALA A 130 11.73 9.83 -3.98
C ALA A 130 12.55 10.80 -3.10
N VAL A 131 12.79 10.47 -1.83
CA VAL A 131 13.67 11.28 -0.95
C VAL A 131 15.08 11.40 -1.53
N SER A 132 15.52 10.40 -2.31
CA SER A 132 16.84 10.36 -2.96
C SER A 132 16.79 10.16 -4.48
N ASP A 133 15.60 10.25 -5.09
CA ASP A 133 15.40 10.11 -6.55
C ASP A 133 14.57 11.28 -7.07
N GLU A 134 15.25 12.25 -7.71
CA GLU A 134 14.64 13.48 -8.26
C GLU A 134 13.59 13.17 -9.35
N ARG A 135 13.78 12.10 -10.12
CA ARG A 135 12.79 11.66 -11.14
C ARG A 135 11.48 11.24 -10.47
N LEU A 136 11.55 10.45 -9.42
CA LEU A 136 10.36 10.04 -8.67
C LEU A 136 9.72 11.23 -7.96
N ALA A 137 10.50 12.15 -7.41
CA ALA A 137 10.01 13.37 -6.78
C ALA A 137 9.20 14.23 -7.78
N ALA A 138 9.70 14.42 -9.01
CA ALA A 138 8.99 15.15 -10.06
C ALA A 138 7.67 14.46 -10.46
N LEU A 139 7.69 13.14 -10.66
CA LEU A 139 6.48 12.37 -10.99
C LEU A 139 5.42 12.43 -9.87
N LEU A 140 5.83 12.48 -8.61
CA LEU A 140 4.89 12.63 -7.48
C LEU A 140 4.22 14.01 -7.47
N VAL A 141 4.93 15.08 -7.86
CA VAL A 141 4.34 16.40 -8.01
C VAL A 141 3.29 16.41 -9.13
N GLU A 142 3.61 15.82 -10.28
CA GLU A 142 2.64 15.67 -11.38
C GLU A 142 1.41 14.86 -10.95
N ASP A 143 1.60 13.77 -10.22
CA ASP A 143 0.50 12.94 -9.70
C ASP A 143 -0.43 13.73 -8.75
N GLN A 144 0.13 14.56 -7.87
CA GLN A 144 -0.67 15.42 -7.00
C GLN A 144 -1.50 16.44 -7.79
N MET A 145 -0.95 17.02 -8.85
CA MET A 145 -1.70 17.95 -9.71
C MET A 145 -2.86 17.25 -10.42
N VAL A 146 -2.66 16.01 -10.89
CA VAL A 146 -3.74 15.20 -11.51
C VAL A 146 -4.84 14.89 -10.50
N LEU A 147 -4.48 14.52 -9.26
CA LEU A 147 -5.46 14.26 -8.20
C LEU A 147 -6.28 15.51 -7.85
N GLU A 148 -5.64 16.68 -7.78
CA GLU A 148 -6.32 17.95 -7.54
C GLU A 148 -7.30 18.30 -8.67
N GLN A 149 -6.86 18.19 -9.93
CA GLN A 149 -7.70 18.44 -11.11
C GLN A 149 -8.93 17.51 -11.13
N HIS A 150 -8.74 16.24 -10.78
CA HIS A 150 -9.84 15.28 -10.71
C HIS A 150 -10.85 15.65 -9.60
N ALA A 151 -10.38 16.10 -8.43
CA ALA A 151 -11.24 16.52 -7.34
C ALA A 151 -12.05 17.79 -7.71
N VAL A 152 -11.41 18.75 -8.40
CA VAL A 152 -12.09 19.97 -8.90
C VAL A 152 -13.15 19.60 -9.94
N ALA A 153 -12.84 18.71 -10.87
CA ALA A 153 -13.81 18.26 -11.89
C ALA A 153 -15.05 17.59 -11.23
N GLN A 154 -14.84 16.79 -10.18
CA GLN A 154 -15.95 16.17 -9.42
C GLN A 154 -16.82 17.23 -8.74
N ASP A 155 -16.23 18.31 -8.19
CA ASP A 155 -16.99 19.42 -7.62
C ASP A 155 -17.85 20.12 -8.67
N ASP A 156 -17.28 20.40 -9.84
CA ASP A 156 -18.01 21.03 -10.96
C ASP A 156 -19.18 20.16 -11.45
N GLU A 157 -18.98 18.83 -11.55
CA GLU A 157 -20.05 17.88 -11.91
C GLU A 157 -21.21 17.92 -10.91
N VAL A 158 -20.91 17.85 -9.60
CA VAL A 158 -21.92 17.86 -8.53
C VAL A 158 -22.67 19.20 -8.52
N ARG A 159 -21.97 20.32 -8.67
CA ARG A 159 -22.60 21.66 -8.73
C ARG A 159 -23.53 21.79 -9.93
N ALA A 160 -23.10 21.35 -11.11
CA ALA A 160 -23.93 21.40 -12.33
C ALA A 160 -25.20 20.55 -12.18
N GLU A 161 -25.10 19.37 -11.58
CA GLU A 161 -26.25 18.51 -11.29
C GLU A 161 -27.24 19.19 -10.33
N PHE A 162 -26.73 19.79 -9.25
CA PHE A 162 -27.53 20.48 -8.24
C PHE A 162 -28.23 21.73 -8.80
N ASP A 163 -27.52 22.58 -9.54
CA ASP A 163 -28.05 23.77 -10.17
C ASP A 163 -29.15 23.44 -11.20
N SER A 164 -28.97 22.34 -11.96
CA SER A 164 -29.98 21.87 -12.92
C SER A 164 -31.27 21.39 -12.25
N SER A 165 -31.18 20.79 -11.06
CA SER A 165 -32.32 20.32 -10.27
C SER A 165 -33.15 21.50 -9.71
N LEU A 166 -32.52 22.56 -9.24
CA LEU A 166 -33.17 23.76 -8.75
C LEU A 166 -33.88 24.57 -9.87
N GLY A 167 -33.26 24.60 -11.06
CA GLY A 167 -33.85 25.27 -12.24
C GLY A 167 -35.07 24.54 -12.85
N ALA A 168 -35.19 23.23 -12.63
CA ALA A 168 -36.34 22.44 -13.08
C ALA A 168 -37.58 22.67 -12.17
N ASP A 169 -37.40 22.81 -10.88
CA ASP A 169 -38.48 23.01 -9.90
C ASP A 169 -39.13 24.38 -10.01
N GLN A 170 -38.37 25.40 -10.42
CA GLN A 170 -38.89 26.78 -10.63
C GLN A 170 -39.70 26.95 -11.92
N ARG A 171 -39.65 26.02 -12.85
CA ARG A 171 -40.45 26.04 -14.10
C ARG A 171 -41.75 25.24 -14.01
N ALA A 172 -41.97 24.53 -12.89
CA ALA A 172 -43.17 23.70 -12.65
C ALA A 172 -44.25 24.42 -11.80
N THR A 173 -44.02 25.66 -11.40
CA THR A 173 -44.94 26.55 -10.70
C THR A 173 -45.35 27.73 -11.60
#